data_dba5fcf7f3acfb224ef3ddacc5568590
#
_entry.id   dba5fcf7f3acfb224ef3ddacc5568590
#
_cell.length_a   1.000
_cell.length_b   1.000
_cell.length_c   1.000
_cell.angle_alpha   90.00
_cell.angle_beta   90.00
_cell.angle_gamma   90.00
#
_symmetry.space_group_name_H-M   'P 1'
#
loop_
_entity.id
_entity.type
_entity.pdbx_description
1 polymer ?
#
loop_
_entity_poly.entity_id
_entity_poly.type
_entity_poly.pdbx_seq_one_letter_code
_entity_poly.pdbx_strand_id
1 'polypeptide(L)'
;MSLNKINFEKLKNIGNMDIKELVKIASKKQVKFKKKDKIPKSVVTLDIGEKYIKIVSGKFLKDKLIIDDCIEAETPKNSIIDGKISNKYMLKEALVNIIDEAGLSGKSAVVTTNSSQIINREVIIPKVEESELETVIRYEIQKYLPINLNNYEIQYIFKEIIINDNNENWVLSVIAFPKNIVKEYYDFLEEINLNPYALDITYNSIRKIYNHSFKKDMQGTVAFIDMGVESANVSIFKEGKIDFTRIIKNGKSGIGLLESYYRVERKKLYIDELTKELERVFKYYSNKNVGNKIERILIYGGISNVKDLKEYLENQLNINVEKISDINNVEFIGKRSKDVMKNKIELYLNAIGAVIRY
;
A
#
# COMPACT_ATOMS: atom_id res chain seq x y z
N MET A 1 -38.16 15.78 -13.91
CA MET A 1 -37.70 14.37 -13.76
C MET A 1 -36.54 14.38 -12.78
N SER A 2 -36.74 13.78 -11.63
CA SER A 2 -35.79 13.81 -10.49
C SER A 2 -34.55 12.99 -10.83
N LEU A 3 -33.39 13.65 -10.84
CA LEU A 3 -32.09 13.03 -10.86
C LEU A 3 -31.96 12.14 -9.63
N ASN A 4 -32.02 10.81 -9.84
CA ASN A 4 -31.64 9.88 -8.80
C ASN A 4 -30.18 10.15 -8.43
N LYS A 5 -30.00 10.76 -7.29
CA LYS A 5 -28.67 10.94 -6.67
C LYS A 5 -28.08 9.55 -6.45
N ILE A 6 -27.16 9.15 -7.32
CA ILE A 6 -26.27 8.04 -7.06
C ILE A 6 -25.66 8.32 -5.69
N ASN A 7 -25.86 7.42 -4.75
CA ASN A 7 -25.37 7.60 -3.37
C ASN A 7 -23.85 7.41 -3.36
N PHE A 8 -23.12 8.51 -3.65
CA PHE A 8 -21.66 8.58 -3.71
C PHE A 8 -20.98 8.15 -2.40
N GLU A 9 -21.70 8.12 -1.27
CA GLU A 9 -21.17 7.59 -0.02
C GLU A 9 -20.90 6.09 -0.08
N LYS A 10 -21.67 5.33 -0.89
CA LYS A 10 -21.39 3.90 -1.11
C LYS A 10 -20.10 3.65 -1.89
N LEU A 11 -19.70 4.59 -2.76
CA LEU A 11 -18.50 4.49 -3.57
C LEU A 11 -17.22 4.92 -2.83
N LYS A 12 -17.33 5.63 -1.70
CA LYS A 12 -16.19 6.09 -0.89
C LYS A 12 -15.51 5.01 -0.04
N ASN A 13 -16.06 3.80 0.03
CA ASN A 13 -15.65 2.79 1.00
C ASN A 13 -14.86 1.60 0.43
N ILE A 14 -14.16 1.77 -0.68
CA ILE A 14 -13.43 0.68 -1.39
C ILE A 14 -12.03 0.40 -0.81
N GLY A 15 -11.69 0.88 0.35
CA GLY A 15 -10.46 0.51 1.04
C GLY A 15 -10.59 -0.61 2.08
N ASN A 16 -11.76 -1.25 2.16
CA ASN A 16 -12.08 -2.20 3.25
C ASN A 16 -12.75 -3.48 2.74
N MET A 17 -12.15 -4.14 1.74
CA MET A 17 -12.67 -5.45 1.36
C MET A 17 -12.26 -6.51 2.39
N ASP A 18 -13.26 -7.21 2.94
CA ASP A 18 -13.04 -8.34 3.83
C ASP A 18 -12.42 -9.51 3.04
N ILE A 19 -11.27 -10.00 3.50
CA ILE A 19 -10.58 -11.17 2.92
C ILE A 19 -11.55 -12.39 2.86
N LYS A 20 -12.46 -12.53 3.83
CA LYS A 20 -13.45 -13.63 3.85
C LYS A 20 -14.43 -13.54 2.67
N GLU A 21 -14.76 -12.34 2.22
CA GLU A 21 -15.57 -12.18 1.00
C GLU A 21 -14.77 -12.53 -0.26
N LEU A 22 -13.50 -12.13 -0.33
CA LEU A 22 -12.61 -12.48 -1.43
C LEU A 22 -12.42 -13.99 -1.60
N VAL A 23 -12.24 -14.72 -0.50
CA VAL A 23 -12.09 -16.19 -0.54
C VAL A 23 -13.37 -16.89 -0.91
N LYS A 24 -14.55 -16.40 -0.48
CA LYS A 24 -15.86 -16.95 -0.89
C LYS A 24 -16.14 -16.77 -2.37
N ILE A 25 -15.73 -15.64 -2.95
CA ILE A 25 -15.84 -15.38 -4.39
C ILE A 25 -14.92 -16.33 -5.16
N ALA A 26 -13.69 -16.56 -4.67
CA ALA A 26 -12.75 -17.52 -5.25
C ALA A 26 -13.28 -18.97 -5.26
N SER A 27 -14.20 -19.33 -4.37
CA SER A 27 -14.77 -20.69 -4.23
C SER A 27 -16.05 -20.99 -5.02
N LYS A 28 -16.36 -20.28 -6.10
CA LYS A 28 -17.46 -20.54 -7.05
C LYS A 28 -18.90 -20.58 -6.49
N LYS A 29 -19.23 -19.87 -5.44
CA LYS A 29 -20.64 -19.65 -5.07
C LYS A 29 -21.02 -18.20 -5.33
N GLN A 30 -22.05 -17.97 -6.16
CA GLN A 30 -22.68 -16.66 -6.34
C GLN A 30 -23.04 -16.09 -4.97
N VAL A 31 -22.33 -15.04 -4.55
CA VAL A 31 -22.59 -14.38 -3.27
C VAL A 31 -23.47 -13.17 -3.53
N LYS A 32 -24.71 -13.22 -3.05
CA LYS A 32 -25.51 -12.03 -2.81
C LYS A 32 -24.75 -11.16 -1.82
N PHE A 33 -24.52 -9.89 -2.14
CA PHE A 33 -23.89 -8.91 -1.23
C PHE A 33 -24.56 -8.98 0.14
N LYS A 34 -23.86 -9.58 1.10
CA LYS A 34 -24.29 -9.57 2.50
C LYS A 34 -23.87 -8.25 3.14
N LYS A 35 -24.67 -7.79 4.12
CA LYS A 35 -24.35 -6.64 4.98
C LYS A 35 -22.85 -6.59 5.30
N LYS A 36 -22.24 -5.39 5.16
CA LYS A 36 -20.87 -5.11 5.61
C LYS A 36 -20.64 -5.71 6.99
N ASP A 37 -19.64 -6.57 7.12
CA ASP A 37 -19.17 -6.98 8.43
C ASP A 37 -18.77 -5.71 9.20
N LYS A 38 -19.06 -5.68 10.51
CA LYS A 38 -18.71 -4.53 11.34
C LYS A 38 -17.22 -4.31 11.30
N ILE A 39 -16.81 -3.07 11.03
CA ILE A 39 -15.40 -2.68 11.14
C ILE A 39 -14.89 -3.05 12.53
N PRO A 40 -13.82 -3.84 12.65
CA PRO A 40 -13.27 -4.21 13.96
C PRO A 40 -12.88 -2.97 14.76
N LYS A 41 -13.15 -2.98 16.06
CA LYS A 41 -12.77 -1.88 16.95
C LYS A 41 -11.25 -1.69 17.04
N SER A 42 -10.50 -2.77 16.93
CA SER A 42 -9.04 -2.79 16.87
C SER A 42 -8.58 -3.83 15.86
N VAL A 43 -7.42 -3.61 15.28
CA VAL A 43 -6.81 -4.53 14.30
C VAL A 43 -5.34 -4.73 14.62
N VAL A 44 -4.83 -5.87 14.16
CA VAL A 44 -3.39 -6.13 14.02
C VAL A 44 -3.06 -5.97 12.54
N THR A 45 -2.08 -5.15 12.22
CA THR A 45 -1.62 -4.96 10.85
C THR A 45 -0.24 -5.55 10.67
N LEU A 46 -0.02 -6.24 9.57
CA LEU A 46 1.27 -6.81 9.19
C LEU A 46 1.69 -6.19 7.85
N ASP A 47 2.74 -5.39 7.88
CA ASP A 47 3.43 -4.95 6.67
C ASP A 47 4.54 -5.97 6.38
N ILE A 48 4.29 -6.81 5.38
CA ILE A 48 5.13 -7.99 5.10
C ILE A 48 6.08 -7.66 3.95
N GLY A 49 7.30 -7.32 4.33
CA GLY A 49 8.42 -7.11 3.41
C GLY A 49 9.31 -8.35 3.27
N GLU A 50 10.18 -8.36 2.26
CA GLU A 50 11.08 -9.49 1.99
C GLU A 50 12.20 -9.65 3.03
N LYS A 51 12.51 -8.60 3.79
CA LYS A 51 13.53 -8.65 4.84
C LYS A 51 12.99 -8.50 6.26
N TYR A 52 12.00 -7.65 6.45
CA TYR A 52 11.41 -7.40 7.76
C TYR A 52 9.89 -7.35 7.64
N ILE A 53 9.23 -7.83 8.69
CA ILE A 53 7.79 -7.73 8.90
C ILE A 53 7.57 -6.71 10.03
N LYS A 54 6.72 -5.73 9.78
CA LYS A 54 6.29 -4.76 10.78
C LYS A 54 4.88 -5.10 11.23
N ILE A 55 4.73 -5.38 12.52
CA ILE A 55 3.44 -5.71 13.14
C ILE A 55 3.03 -4.53 14.00
N VAL A 56 1.83 -4.01 13.76
CA VAL A 56 1.27 -2.90 14.54
C VAL A 56 -0.10 -3.30 15.03
N SER A 57 -0.36 -3.15 16.33
CA SER A 57 -1.70 -3.24 16.88
C SER A 57 -2.22 -1.84 17.19
N GLY A 58 -3.49 -1.60 16.86
CA GLY A 58 -4.07 -0.28 17.06
C GLY A 58 -5.55 -0.22 16.69
N LYS A 59 -6.09 0.99 16.76
CA LYS A 59 -7.50 1.27 16.46
C LYS A 59 -7.66 2.64 15.82
N PHE A 60 -8.66 2.72 14.96
CA PHE A 60 -9.08 3.97 14.35
C PHE A 60 -10.55 4.22 14.67
N LEU A 61 -10.80 5.21 15.52
CA LEU A 61 -12.14 5.52 16.03
C LEU A 61 -12.35 7.03 16.05
N LYS A 62 -13.44 7.50 15.43
CA LYS A 62 -13.81 8.95 15.43
C LYS A 62 -12.64 9.84 15.02
N ASP A 63 -11.97 9.47 13.90
CA ASP A 63 -10.80 10.15 13.35
C ASP A 63 -9.56 10.23 14.27
N LYS A 64 -9.54 9.41 15.34
CA LYS A 64 -8.34 9.23 16.16
C LYS A 64 -7.64 7.92 15.83
N LEU A 65 -6.38 8.01 15.48
CA LEU A 65 -5.51 6.88 15.28
C LEU A 65 -4.69 6.63 16.54
N ILE A 66 -4.90 5.47 17.15
CA ILE A 66 -4.23 5.07 18.39
C ILE A 66 -3.46 3.80 18.13
N ILE A 67 -2.14 3.83 18.38
CA ILE A 67 -1.23 2.70 18.22
C ILE A 67 -0.90 2.14 19.59
N ASP A 68 -1.31 0.90 19.80
CA ASP A 68 -1.10 0.20 21.06
C ASP A 68 0.31 -0.37 21.12
N ASP A 69 0.76 -1.04 20.06
CA ASP A 69 2.06 -1.71 20.03
C ASP A 69 2.67 -1.76 18.62
N CYS A 70 4.01 -1.86 18.55
CA CYS A 70 4.79 -2.00 17.34
C CYS A 70 5.88 -3.05 17.53
N ILE A 71 5.94 -4.02 16.64
CA ILE A 71 6.89 -5.14 16.70
C ILE A 71 7.57 -5.27 15.34
N GLU A 72 8.85 -5.60 15.34
CA GLU A 72 9.61 -5.96 14.15
C GLU A 72 10.02 -7.42 14.23
N ALA A 73 9.86 -8.15 13.13
CA ALA A 73 10.36 -9.50 12.96
C ALA A 73 11.20 -9.58 11.68
N GLU A 74 12.24 -10.40 11.68
CA GLU A 74 12.96 -10.73 10.45
C GLU A 74 12.10 -11.65 9.58
N THR A 75 12.04 -11.38 8.29
CA THR A 75 11.46 -12.29 7.31
C THR A 75 12.48 -13.39 7.01
N PRO A 76 12.15 -14.67 7.24
CA PRO A 76 13.05 -15.75 6.87
C PRO A 76 13.42 -15.68 5.40
N LYS A 77 14.69 -15.94 5.09
CA LYS A 77 15.22 -15.80 3.72
C LYS A 77 14.37 -16.57 2.71
N ASN A 78 14.03 -15.91 1.61
CA ASN A 78 13.20 -16.44 0.53
C ASN A 78 11.78 -16.86 0.95
N SER A 79 11.28 -16.42 2.11
CA SER A 79 9.91 -16.70 2.50
C SER A 79 8.89 -15.80 1.82
N ILE A 80 9.31 -14.61 1.45
CA ILE A 80 8.53 -13.67 0.66
C ILE A 80 9.32 -13.32 -0.59
N ILE A 81 8.69 -13.40 -1.76
CA ILE A 81 9.27 -13.03 -3.05
C ILE A 81 8.21 -12.28 -3.85
N ASP A 82 8.50 -11.02 -4.21
CA ASP A 82 7.58 -10.15 -4.95
C ASP A 82 6.18 -10.11 -4.30
N GLY A 83 6.13 -9.97 -2.96
CA GLY A 83 4.89 -9.90 -2.20
C GLY A 83 4.09 -11.19 -2.14
N LYS A 84 4.63 -12.33 -2.52
CA LYS A 84 4.03 -13.66 -2.39
C LYS A 84 4.71 -14.47 -1.29
N ILE A 85 3.94 -15.29 -0.64
CA ILE A 85 4.48 -16.26 0.33
C ILE A 85 5.09 -17.43 -0.43
N SER A 86 6.43 -17.50 -0.45
CA SER A 86 7.18 -18.59 -1.08
C SER A 86 7.48 -19.74 -0.14
N ASN A 87 7.70 -19.45 1.15
CA ASN A 87 7.92 -20.46 2.17
C ASN A 87 7.05 -20.17 3.40
N LYS A 88 5.83 -20.69 3.36
CA LYS A 88 4.84 -20.48 4.41
C LYS A 88 5.25 -21.09 5.75
N TYR A 89 5.92 -22.24 5.73
CA TYR A 89 6.36 -22.91 6.95
C TYR A 89 7.35 -22.04 7.75
N MET A 90 8.41 -21.58 7.10
CA MET A 90 9.42 -20.74 7.76
C MET A 90 8.82 -19.42 8.26
N LEU A 91 7.90 -18.84 7.48
CA LEU A 91 7.22 -17.60 7.86
C LEU A 91 6.33 -17.81 9.08
N LYS A 92 5.62 -18.94 9.16
CA LYS A 92 4.79 -19.32 10.29
C LYS A 92 5.64 -19.49 11.56
N GLU A 93 6.72 -20.28 11.50
CA GLU A 93 7.64 -20.48 12.62
C GLU A 93 8.19 -19.15 13.17
N ALA A 94 8.48 -18.20 12.28
CA ALA A 94 9.00 -16.89 12.67
C ALA A 94 7.95 -16.02 13.38
N LEU A 95 6.65 -16.21 13.12
CA LEU A 95 5.63 -15.28 13.59
C LEU A 95 4.71 -15.82 14.68
N VAL A 96 4.48 -17.14 14.75
CA VAL A 96 3.50 -17.70 15.67
C VAL A 96 3.80 -17.36 17.13
N ASN A 97 5.03 -17.52 17.57
CA ASN A 97 5.43 -17.21 18.94
C ASN A 97 5.35 -15.68 19.23
N ILE A 98 5.73 -14.86 18.27
CA ILE A 98 5.66 -13.39 18.39
C ILE A 98 4.21 -12.94 18.57
N ILE A 99 3.28 -13.53 17.81
CA ILE A 99 1.85 -13.22 17.89
C ILE A 99 1.28 -13.64 19.25
N ASP A 100 1.62 -14.84 19.74
CA ASP A 100 1.13 -15.35 21.00
C ASP A 100 1.71 -14.57 22.20
N GLU A 101 3.02 -14.36 22.24
CA GLU A 101 3.69 -13.60 23.32
C GLU A 101 3.24 -12.13 23.39
N ALA A 102 2.90 -11.54 22.25
CA ALA A 102 2.34 -10.18 22.19
C ALA A 102 0.84 -10.12 22.54
N GLY A 103 0.17 -11.25 22.79
CA GLY A 103 -1.26 -11.32 23.08
C GLY A 103 -2.12 -10.85 21.90
N LEU A 104 -1.69 -11.16 20.68
CA LEU A 104 -2.37 -10.74 19.46
C LEU A 104 -3.25 -11.85 18.87
N SER A 105 -3.13 -13.09 19.36
CA SER A 105 -3.93 -14.24 18.91
C SER A 105 -5.43 -13.97 18.94
N GLY A 106 -6.13 -14.40 17.91
CA GLY A 106 -7.58 -14.20 17.74
C GLY A 106 -8.01 -12.79 17.34
N LYS A 107 -7.07 -11.82 17.19
CA LYS A 107 -7.42 -10.47 16.74
C LYS A 107 -7.64 -10.40 15.24
N SER A 108 -8.47 -9.47 14.82
CA SER A 108 -8.68 -9.17 13.39
C SER A 108 -7.41 -8.62 12.76
N ALA A 109 -6.98 -9.25 11.66
CA ALA A 109 -5.70 -8.94 11.02
C ALA A 109 -5.88 -8.31 9.65
N VAL A 110 -5.03 -7.34 9.36
CA VAL A 110 -4.86 -6.70 8.07
C VAL A 110 -3.44 -6.92 7.60
N VAL A 111 -3.26 -7.48 6.42
CA VAL A 111 -1.95 -7.51 5.76
C VAL A 111 -1.85 -6.35 4.79
N THR A 112 -0.72 -5.66 4.77
CA THR A 112 -0.33 -4.78 3.67
C THR A 112 0.88 -5.36 2.96
N THR A 113 0.79 -5.44 1.65
CA THR A 113 1.87 -5.99 0.81
C THR A 113 1.87 -5.29 -0.54
N ASN A 114 2.89 -5.54 -1.32
CA ASN A 114 2.95 -5.08 -2.71
C ASN A 114 3.51 -6.20 -3.59
N SER A 115 3.05 -6.27 -4.83
CA SER A 115 3.52 -7.25 -5.80
C SER A 115 3.45 -6.67 -7.21
N SER A 116 4.40 -7.03 -8.05
CA SER A 116 4.38 -6.65 -9.46
C SER A 116 3.21 -7.24 -10.25
N GLN A 117 2.52 -8.23 -9.67
CA GLN A 117 1.32 -8.83 -10.25
C GLN A 117 0.03 -8.08 -9.92
N ILE A 118 0.08 -7.16 -8.96
CA ILE A 118 -1.07 -6.28 -8.66
C ILE A 118 -1.14 -5.23 -9.78
N ILE A 119 -2.30 -5.18 -10.42
CA ILE A 119 -2.57 -4.19 -11.46
C ILE A 119 -3.19 -2.98 -10.78
N ASN A 120 -2.58 -1.82 -10.97
CA ASN A 120 -3.15 -0.54 -10.61
C ASN A 120 -3.17 0.35 -11.83
N ARG A 121 -4.39 0.68 -12.30
CA ARG A 121 -4.58 1.50 -13.50
C ARG A 121 -5.73 2.46 -13.35
N GLU A 122 -5.57 3.58 -13.99
CA GLU A 122 -6.67 4.48 -14.29
C GLU A 122 -7.32 4.03 -15.59
N VAL A 123 -8.65 3.92 -15.57
CA VAL A 123 -9.47 3.62 -16.73
C VAL A 123 -10.54 4.67 -16.88
N ILE A 124 -10.85 5.01 -18.12
CA ILE A 124 -11.94 5.91 -18.48
C ILE A 124 -13.01 5.06 -19.13
N ILE A 125 -14.21 5.09 -18.58
CA ILE A 125 -15.35 4.32 -19.09
C ILE A 125 -16.53 5.24 -19.32
N PRO A 126 -17.43 4.93 -20.26
CA PRO A 126 -18.69 5.63 -20.34
C PRO A 126 -19.50 5.44 -19.06
N LYS A 127 -20.38 6.36 -18.76
CA LYS A 127 -21.36 6.18 -17.68
C LYS A 127 -22.26 4.99 -18.00
N VAL A 128 -22.31 4.05 -17.08
CA VAL A 128 -23.11 2.81 -17.19
C VAL A 128 -23.92 2.57 -15.92
N GLU A 129 -24.86 1.65 -15.98
CA GLU A 129 -25.57 1.20 -14.79
C GLU A 129 -24.64 0.41 -13.84
N GLU A 130 -24.91 0.47 -12.53
CA GLU A 130 -24.09 -0.18 -11.49
C GLU A 130 -23.89 -1.67 -11.76
N SER A 131 -24.91 -2.35 -12.32
CA SER A 131 -24.89 -3.78 -12.67
C SER A 131 -23.92 -4.14 -13.81
N GLU A 132 -23.60 -3.20 -14.67
CA GLU A 132 -22.72 -3.37 -15.84
C GLU A 132 -21.28 -2.96 -15.54
N LEU A 133 -21.07 -2.18 -14.49
CA LEU A 133 -19.82 -1.49 -14.19
C LEU A 133 -18.62 -2.44 -14.11
N GLU A 134 -18.75 -3.56 -13.39
CA GLU A 134 -17.67 -4.55 -13.28
C GLU A 134 -17.32 -5.18 -14.65
N THR A 135 -18.32 -5.46 -15.47
CA THR A 135 -18.11 -6.00 -16.81
C THR A 135 -17.36 -5.03 -17.71
N VAL A 136 -17.76 -3.75 -17.69
CA VAL A 136 -17.11 -2.70 -18.47
C VAL A 136 -15.67 -2.46 -17.99
N ILE A 137 -15.43 -2.43 -16.69
CA ILE A 137 -14.08 -2.31 -16.12
C ILE A 137 -13.20 -3.48 -16.57
N ARG A 138 -13.70 -4.72 -16.50
CA ARG A 138 -12.96 -5.92 -16.96
C ARG A 138 -12.60 -5.82 -18.43
N TYR A 139 -13.55 -5.40 -19.25
CA TYR A 139 -13.32 -5.21 -20.69
C TYR A 139 -12.24 -4.14 -20.96
N GLU A 140 -12.29 -3.00 -20.28
CA GLU A 140 -11.29 -1.95 -20.42
C GLU A 140 -9.89 -2.40 -20.00
N ILE A 141 -9.76 -3.15 -18.92
CA ILE A 141 -8.45 -3.68 -18.49
C ILE A 141 -7.91 -4.68 -19.52
N GLN A 142 -8.76 -5.54 -20.09
CA GLN A 142 -8.35 -6.55 -21.07
C GLN A 142 -7.80 -5.96 -22.38
N LYS A 143 -8.23 -4.76 -22.75
CA LYS A 143 -7.67 -4.06 -23.93
C LYS A 143 -6.16 -3.84 -23.84
N TYR A 144 -5.64 -3.68 -22.64
CA TYR A 144 -4.25 -3.33 -22.40
C TYR A 144 -3.40 -4.46 -21.83
N LEU A 145 -4.03 -5.51 -21.29
CA LEU A 145 -3.33 -6.58 -20.60
C LEU A 145 -3.84 -7.94 -21.06
N PRO A 146 -2.98 -8.76 -21.70
CA PRO A 146 -3.35 -10.11 -22.15
C PRO A 146 -3.34 -11.11 -20.99
N ILE A 147 -4.17 -10.86 -19.98
CA ILE A 147 -4.28 -11.67 -18.76
C ILE A 147 -5.69 -12.25 -18.61
N ASN A 148 -5.81 -13.39 -17.92
CA ASN A 148 -7.11 -13.93 -17.55
C ASN A 148 -7.62 -13.23 -16.27
N LEU A 149 -8.47 -12.22 -16.43
CA LEU A 149 -9.06 -11.48 -15.31
C LEU A 149 -9.96 -12.32 -14.39
N ASN A 150 -10.33 -13.55 -14.75
CA ASN A 150 -11.03 -14.45 -13.83
C ASN A 150 -10.15 -14.87 -12.64
N ASN A 151 -8.83 -14.77 -12.79
CA ASN A 151 -7.87 -15.04 -11.71
C ASN A 151 -7.60 -13.81 -10.82
N TYR A 152 -8.34 -12.71 -11.02
CA TYR A 152 -8.16 -11.47 -10.29
C TYR A 152 -9.44 -11.02 -9.61
N GLU A 153 -9.30 -10.52 -8.39
CA GLU A 153 -10.31 -9.70 -7.74
C GLU A 153 -10.11 -8.25 -8.16
N ILE A 154 -11.19 -7.63 -8.61
CA ILE A 154 -11.15 -6.25 -9.12
C ILE A 154 -11.86 -5.34 -8.15
N GLN A 155 -11.18 -4.26 -7.79
CA GLN A 155 -11.74 -3.14 -7.05
C GLN A 155 -11.50 -1.86 -7.81
N TYR A 156 -12.34 -0.85 -7.57
CA TYR A 156 -12.19 0.45 -8.20
C TYR A 156 -12.55 1.58 -7.25
N ILE A 157 -11.96 2.73 -7.50
CA ILE A 157 -12.27 3.98 -6.82
C ILE A 157 -12.66 4.99 -7.88
N PHE A 158 -13.81 5.61 -7.70
CA PHE A 158 -14.24 6.71 -8.55
C PHE A 158 -13.37 7.94 -8.29
N LYS A 159 -12.79 8.53 -9.34
CA LYS A 159 -11.95 9.73 -9.27
C LYS A 159 -12.72 10.98 -9.64
N GLU A 160 -13.23 11.03 -10.86
CA GLU A 160 -13.90 12.19 -11.41
C GLU A 160 -14.78 11.86 -12.61
N ILE A 161 -15.58 12.83 -13.04
CA ILE A 161 -16.39 12.79 -14.25
C ILE A 161 -15.74 13.70 -15.28
N ILE A 162 -15.58 13.20 -16.50
CA ILE A 162 -15.14 13.97 -17.67
C ILE A 162 -16.31 14.03 -18.65
N ILE A 163 -16.62 15.23 -19.13
CA ILE A 163 -17.65 15.45 -20.15
C ILE A 163 -16.93 15.79 -21.46
N ASN A 164 -17.02 14.89 -22.44
CA ASN A 164 -16.52 15.09 -23.79
C ASN A 164 -17.67 14.93 -24.79
N ASP A 165 -17.83 15.89 -25.69
CA ASP A 165 -18.86 15.86 -26.75
C ASP A 165 -20.26 15.47 -26.27
N ASN A 166 -20.70 16.02 -25.13
CA ASN A 166 -21.95 15.69 -24.42
C ASN A 166 -22.04 14.26 -23.85
N ASN A 167 -20.97 13.49 -23.87
CA ASN A 167 -20.91 12.18 -23.24
C ASN A 167 -20.25 12.26 -21.86
N GLU A 168 -20.92 11.72 -20.85
CA GLU A 168 -20.38 11.60 -19.50
C GLU A 168 -19.50 10.34 -19.41
N ASN A 169 -18.22 10.54 -19.09
CA ASN A 169 -17.26 9.45 -18.85
C ASN A 169 -16.80 9.48 -17.40
N TRP A 170 -16.61 8.31 -16.83
CA TRP A 170 -16.10 8.13 -15.47
C TRP A 170 -14.64 7.76 -15.49
N VAL A 171 -13.84 8.45 -14.70
CA VAL A 171 -12.44 8.12 -14.44
C VAL A 171 -12.38 7.27 -13.18
N LEU A 172 -11.91 6.05 -13.30
CA LEU A 172 -11.80 5.10 -12.20
C LEU A 172 -10.34 4.73 -11.98
N SER A 173 -9.90 4.71 -10.72
CA SER A 173 -8.68 3.99 -10.34
C SER A 173 -9.03 2.55 -10.05
N VAL A 174 -8.51 1.62 -10.85
CA VAL A 174 -8.83 0.20 -10.77
C VAL A 174 -7.63 -0.58 -10.26
N ILE A 175 -7.90 -1.45 -9.29
CA ILE A 175 -6.93 -2.37 -8.70
C ILE A 175 -7.42 -3.78 -9.00
N ALA A 176 -6.56 -4.60 -9.62
CA ALA A 176 -6.83 -6.03 -9.77
C ALA A 176 -5.78 -6.81 -8.98
N PHE A 177 -6.25 -7.61 -8.03
CA PHE A 177 -5.43 -8.39 -7.11
C PHE A 177 -5.51 -9.87 -7.46
N PRO A 178 -4.37 -10.60 -7.63
CA PRO A 178 -4.41 -12.04 -7.93
C PRO A 178 -5.08 -12.84 -6.81
N LYS A 179 -6.08 -13.65 -7.15
CA LYS A 179 -6.86 -14.48 -6.19
C LYS A 179 -6.02 -15.45 -5.40
N ASN A 180 -4.98 -16.02 -6.02
CA ASN A 180 -4.08 -16.94 -5.35
C ASN A 180 -3.31 -16.24 -4.22
N ILE A 181 -2.82 -15.01 -4.42
CA ILE A 181 -2.13 -14.23 -3.38
C ILE A 181 -3.09 -13.93 -2.24
N VAL A 182 -4.33 -13.53 -2.55
CA VAL A 182 -5.37 -13.29 -1.53
C VAL A 182 -5.60 -14.53 -0.68
N LYS A 183 -5.74 -15.69 -1.33
CA LYS A 183 -5.96 -16.96 -0.64
C LYS A 183 -4.77 -17.37 0.22
N GLU A 184 -3.54 -17.23 -0.29
CA GLU A 184 -2.32 -17.56 0.43
C GLU A 184 -2.20 -16.75 1.74
N TYR A 185 -2.46 -15.45 1.70
CA TYR A 185 -2.43 -14.59 2.89
C TYR A 185 -3.57 -14.89 3.85
N TYR A 186 -4.77 -15.21 3.32
CA TYR A 186 -5.89 -15.63 4.15
C TYR A 186 -5.55 -16.87 4.96
N ASP A 187 -5.15 -17.95 4.28
CA ASP A 187 -4.80 -19.23 4.90
C ASP A 187 -3.62 -19.05 5.90
N PHE A 188 -2.65 -18.22 5.55
CA PHE A 188 -1.49 -17.95 6.41
C PHE A 188 -1.89 -17.25 7.72
N LEU A 189 -2.76 -16.25 7.66
CA LEU A 189 -3.21 -15.55 8.87
C LEU A 189 -3.95 -16.49 9.83
N GLU A 190 -4.79 -17.40 9.32
CA GLU A 190 -5.45 -18.42 10.15
C GLU A 190 -4.42 -19.35 10.81
N GLU A 191 -3.36 -19.75 10.08
CA GLU A 191 -2.32 -20.64 10.59
C GLU A 191 -1.42 -20.00 11.68
N ILE A 192 -1.37 -18.67 11.77
CA ILE A 192 -0.67 -17.93 12.84
C ILE A 192 -1.65 -17.39 13.90
N ASN A 193 -2.83 -17.99 14.03
CA ASN A 193 -3.86 -17.65 15.02
C ASN A 193 -4.39 -16.22 14.92
N LEU A 194 -4.42 -15.62 13.74
CA LEU A 194 -5.05 -14.32 13.50
C LEU A 194 -6.33 -14.49 12.68
N ASN A 195 -7.33 -13.62 12.92
CA ASN A 195 -8.57 -13.62 12.14
C ASN A 195 -8.39 -12.75 10.87
N PRO A 196 -8.32 -13.32 9.66
CA PRO A 196 -8.18 -12.56 8.44
C PRO A 196 -9.34 -11.56 8.29
N TYR A 197 -9.02 -10.26 8.18
CA TYR A 197 -10.01 -9.22 7.98
C TYR A 197 -9.86 -8.53 6.63
N ALA A 198 -8.65 -8.08 6.27
CA ALA A 198 -8.42 -7.42 4.99
C ALA A 198 -7.00 -7.66 4.47
N LEU A 199 -6.87 -7.69 3.15
CA LEU A 199 -5.61 -7.56 2.44
C LEU A 199 -5.58 -6.18 1.79
N ASP A 200 -4.55 -5.42 2.09
CA ASP A 200 -4.36 -4.06 1.61
C ASP A 200 -3.08 -3.98 0.77
N ILE A 201 -2.91 -2.90 0.07
CA ILE A 201 -1.71 -2.62 -0.70
C ILE A 201 -0.98 -1.42 -0.12
N THR A 202 0.34 -1.45 -0.20
CA THR A 202 1.21 -0.45 0.42
C THR A 202 0.82 0.98 0.08
N TYR A 203 0.52 1.28 -1.19
CA TYR A 203 0.13 2.64 -1.57
C TYR A 203 -1.23 3.08 -1.03
N ASN A 204 -2.16 2.15 -0.74
CA ASN A 204 -3.41 2.51 -0.07
C ASN A 204 -3.17 2.80 1.41
N SER A 205 -2.27 2.08 2.04
CA SER A 205 -1.86 2.33 3.43
C SER A 205 -1.21 3.71 3.56
N ILE A 206 -0.26 4.05 2.68
CA ILE A 206 0.37 5.38 2.69
C ILE A 206 -0.63 6.50 2.34
N ARG A 207 -1.60 6.25 1.45
CA ARG A 207 -2.68 7.19 1.16
C ARG A 207 -3.51 7.52 2.39
N LYS A 208 -3.82 6.51 3.20
CA LYS A 208 -4.60 6.70 4.43
C LYS A 208 -3.83 7.53 5.44
N ILE A 209 -2.56 7.21 5.69
CA ILE A 209 -1.74 7.97 6.62
C ILE A 209 -1.44 9.39 6.11
N TYR A 210 -1.23 9.55 4.80
CA TYR A 210 -1.11 10.87 4.20
C TYR A 210 -2.33 11.74 4.50
N ASN A 211 -3.53 11.24 4.21
CA ASN A 211 -4.76 12.00 4.42
C ASN A 211 -5.02 12.30 5.90
N HIS A 212 -4.60 11.41 6.80
CA HIS A 212 -4.80 11.56 8.24
C HIS A 212 -3.77 12.50 8.88
N SER A 213 -2.50 12.34 8.53
CA SER A 213 -1.38 12.92 9.27
C SER A 213 -0.60 14.00 8.53
N PHE A 214 -0.65 14.05 7.20
CA PHE A 214 0.20 14.95 6.41
C PHE A 214 -0.59 15.97 5.58
N LYS A 215 -1.82 15.68 5.19
CA LYS A 215 -2.58 16.48 4.19
C LYS A 215 -2.66 17.98 4.52
N LYS A 216 -2.74 18.34 5.80
CA LYS A 216 -2.87 19.75 6.20
C LYS A 216 -1.58 20.54 5.97
N ASP A 217 -0.44 19.86 6.03
CA ASP A 217 0.90 20.47 5.98
C ASP A 217 1.54 20.34 4.59
N MET A 218 0.87 19.63 3.67
CA MET A 218 1.40 19.34 2.34
C MET A 218 0.53 19.95 1.25
N GLN A 219 1.00 21.03 0.65
CA GLN A 219 0.42 21.64 -0.55
C GLN A 219 1.20 21.19 -1.78
N GLY A 220 0.59 21.31 -2.97
CA GLY A 220 1.24 21.01 -4.23
C GLY A 220 1.32 19.52 -4.55
N THR A 221 2.36 19.16 -5.31
CA THR A 221 2.60 17.78 -5.76
C THR A 221 3.77 17.18 -4.96
N VAL A 222 3.47 16.15 -4.19
CA VAL A 222 4.41 15.53 -3.24
C VAL A 222 4.59 14.05 -3.58
N ALA A 223 5.84 13.59 -3.66
CA ALA A 223 6.17 12.18 -3.84
C ALA A 223 6.54 11.55 -2.49
N PHE A 224 5.87 10.46 -2.12
CA PHE A 224 6.24 9.57 -1.02
C PHE A 224 6.97 8.36 -1.61
N ILE A 225 8.17 8.08 -1.12
CA ILE A 225 8.99 6.97 -1.59
C ILE A 225 9.29 6.03 -0.44
N ASP A 226 8.68 4.85 -0.47
CA ASP A 226 9.02 3.73 0.40
C ASP A 226 10.29 3.07 -0.12
N MET A 227 11.37 3.19 0.60
CA MET A 227 12.69 2.71 0.22
C MET A 227 12.97 1.35 0.86
N GLY A 228 12.43 0.31 0.25
CA GLY A 228 12.69 -1.08 0.63
C GLY A 228 14.00 -1.62 0.04
N VAL A 229 14.41 -2.80 0.50
CA VAL A 229 15.65 -3.48 0.05
C VAL A 229 15.53 -3.98 -1.38
N GLU A 230 14.41 -4.59 -1.72
CA GLU A 230 14.16 -5.23 -3.02
C GLU A 230 13.43 -4.32 -4.01
N SER A 231 12.73 -3.33 -3.50
CA SER A 231 11.98 -2.38 -4.33
C SER A 231 11.78 -1.05 -3.63
N ALA A 232 11.64 0.01 -4.41
CA ALA A 232 11.13 1.29 -3.96
C ALA A 232 9.71 1.51 -4.51
N ASN A 233 8.80 1.97 -3.64
CA ASN A 233 7.42 2.24 -4.02
C ASN A 233 7.21 3.76 -4.05
N VAL A 234 6.97 4.30 -5.23
CA VAL A 234 6.72 5.73 -5.44
C VAL A 234 5.20 5.96 -5.45
N SER A 235 4.73 6.87 -4.60
CA SER A 235 3.34 7.33 -4.56
C SER A 235 3.33 8.85 -4.66
N ILE A 236 2.78 9.40 -5.76
CA ILE A 236 2.69 10.83 -5.99
C ILE A 236 1.29 11.31 -5.63
N PHE A 237 1.24 12.31 -4.76
CA PHE A 237 0.00 12.96 -4.32
C PHE A 237 -0.08 14.35 -4.91
N LYS A 238 -1.27 14.69 -5.40
CA LYS A 238 -1.63 16.02 -5.85
C LYS A 238 -2.89 16.46 -5.14
N GLU A 239 -2.86 17.62 -4.49
CA GLU A 239 -4.03 18.18 -3.77
C GLU A 239 -4.70 17.18 -2.81
N GLY A 240 -3.91 16.35 -2.14
CA GLY A 240 -4.39 15.35 -1.19
C GLY A 240 -4.97 14.08 -1.80
N LYS A 241 -4.89 13.90 -3.11
CA LYS A 241 -5.30 12.68 -3.80
C LYS A 241 -4.09 11.96 -4.38
N ILE A 242 -4.12 10.63 -4.34
CA ILE A 242 -3.10 9.85 -5.04
C ILE A 242 -3.32 10.01 -6.55
N ASP A 243 -2.27 10.44 -7.22
CA ASP A 243 -2.33 10.74 -8.65
C ASP A 243 -1.54 9.73 -9.49
N PHE A 244 -0.44 9.21 -8.93
CA PHE A 244 0.40 8.24 -9.61
C PHE A 244 1.07 7.30 -8.62
N THR A 245 1.26 6.03 -9.02
CA THR A 245 2.05 5.05 -8.26
C THR A 245 2.96 4.26 -9.18
N ARG A 246 4.15 3.90 -8.68
CA ARG A 246 5.11 3.07 -9.40
C ARG A 246 5.93 2.23 -8.44
N ILE A 247 6.14 0.96 -8.79
CA ILE A 247 7.12 0.09 -8.14
C ILE A 247 8.39 0.14 -8.99
N ILE A 248 9.51 0.45 -8.35
CA ILE A 248 10.85 0.34 -8.91
C ILE A 248 11.48 -0.89 -8.28
N LYS A 249 11.76 -1.92 -9.08
CA LYS A 249 12.48 -3.10 -8.58
C LYS A 249 13.96 -2.76 -8.49
N ASN A 250 14.51 -2.93 -7.32
CA ASN A 250 15.95 -2.79 -7.10
C ASN A 250 16.60 -4.05 -7.67
N GLY A 251 17.38 -3.94 -8.72
CA GLY A 251 18.07 -5.07 -9.35
C GLY A 251 18.93 -5.87 -8.35
N LYS A 252 19.76 -6.79 -8.82
CA LYS A 252 20.64 -7.62 -7.97
C LYS A 252 21.55 -6.83 -7.03
N SER A 253 21.75 -5.53 -7.28
CA SER A 253 22.51 -4.59 -6.44
C SER A 253 21.87 -4.32 -5.07
N GLY A 254 20.52 -4.42 -4.94
CA GLY A 254 19.81 -4.19 -3.67
C GLY A 254 20.07 -5.24 -2.60
N ILE A 255 20.29 -6.49 -3.00
CA ILE A 255 20.41 -7.65 -2.08
C ILE A 255 21.62 -7.57 -1.14
N GLY A 256 22.69 -6.87 -1.52
CA GLY A 256 23.93 -6.78 -0.72
C GLY A 256 24.05 -5.56 0.20
N LEU A 257 23.05 -4.66 0.23
CA LEU A 257 23.17 -3.37 0.94
C LEU A 257 23.25 -3.47 2.46
N LEU A 258 22.80 -4.56 3.02
CA LEU A 258 22.68 -4.75 4.46
C LEU A 258 23.76 -5.69 5.05
N GLU A 259 24.53 -6.36 4.19
CA GLU A 259 25.66 -7.17 4.62
C GLU A 259 26.96 -6.35 4.72
N SER A 260 27.70 -6.55 5.81
CA SER A 260 28.64 -5.54 6.32
C SER A 260 29.96 -5.32 5.57
N TYR A 261 30.37 -6.16 4.67
CA TYR A 261 31.76 -6.17 4.18
C TYR A 261 32.04 -5.66 2.76
N TYR A 262 31.03 -5.56 1.87
CA TYR A 262 31.22 -5.08 0.48
C TYR A 262 30.54 -3.74 0.18
N ARG A 263 30.65 -2.76 1.07
CA ARG A 263 29.57 -1.78 1.34
C ARG A 263 29.57 -0.48 0.58
N VAL A 264 30.71 0.14 0.31
CA VAL A 264 30.71 1.53 -0.16
C VAL A 264 30.38 1.60 -1.65
N GLU A 265 31.03 0.78 -2.47
CA GLU A 265 30.83 0.79 -3.92
C GLU A 265 29.45 0.25 -4.32
N ARG A 266 28.99 -0.83 -3.70
CA ARG A 266 27.65 -1.39 -3.97
C ARG A 266 26.53 -0.48 -3.52
N LYS A 267 26.67 0.20 -2.38
CA LYS A 267 25.72 1.21 -1.95
C LYS A 267 25.61 2.35 -2.95
N LYS A 268 26.75 2.84 -3.42
CA LYS A 268 26.77 3.90 -4.42
C LYS A 268 26.09 3.47 -5.71
N LEU A 269 26.43 2.30 -6.21
CA LEU A 269 25.82 1.74 -7.43
C LEU A 269 24.29 1.61 -7.29
N TYR A 270 23.81 1.07 -6.17
CA TYR A 270 22.39 0.96 -5.88
C TYR A 270 21.70 2.33 -5.86
N ILE A 271 22.27 3.29 -5.15
CA ILE A 271 21.71 4.64 -5.03
C ILE A 271 21.68 5.31 -6.41
N ASP A 272 22.76 5.15 -7.20
CA ASP A 272 22.84 5.69 -8.57
C ASP A 272 21.78 5.07 -9.50
N GLU A 273 21.58 3.74 -9.45
CA GLU A 273 20.55 3.04 -10.22
C GLU A 273 19.14 3.49 -9.81
N LEU A 274 18.86 3.52 -8.51
CA LEU A 274 17.58 3.98 -7.98
C LEU A 274 17.28 5.42 -8.37
N THR A 275 18.27 6.30 -8.28
CA THR A 275 18.14 7.72 -8.65
C THR A 275 17.77 7.87 -10.13
N LYS A 276 18.46 7.15 -11.01
CA LYS A 276 18.12 7.14 -12.45
C LYS A 276 16.69 6.66 -12.72
N GLU A 277 16.23 5.63 -11.99
CA GLU A 277 14.85 5.17 -12.14
C GLU A 277 13.85 6.20 -11.60
N LEU A 278 14.16 6.87 -10.49
CA LEU A 278 13.32 7.96 -9.96
C LEU A 278 13.22 9.11 -10.97
N GLU A 279 14.34 9.51 -11.59
CA GLU A 279 14.33 10.54 -12.65
C GLU A 279 13.42 10.14 -13.81
N ARG A 280 13.48 8.89 -14.26
CA ARG A 280 12.62 8.36 -15.33
C ARG A 280 11.14 8.41 -14.93
N VAL A 281 10.84 8.00 -13.71
CA VAL A 281 9.46 8.03 -13.16
C VAL A 281 8.95 9.45 -13.09
N PHE A 282 9.74 10.39 -12.58
CA PHE A 282 9.33 11.79 -12.45
C PHE A 282 9.19 12.49 -13.79
N LYS A 283 10.09 12.21 -14.74
CA LYS A 283 9.97 12.71 -16.11
C LYS A 283 8.72 12.18 -16.80
N TYR A 284 8.43 10.87 -16.63
CA TYR A 284 7.19 10.29 -17.16
C TYR A 284 5.95 10.95 -16.56
N TYR A 285 5.93 11.14 -15.24
CA TYR A 285 4.83 11.79 -14.53
C TYR A 285 4.61 13.23 -15.05
N SER A 286 5.66 14.04 -15.14
CA SER A 286 5.58 15.43 -15.60
C SER A 286 5.14 15.53 -17.07
N ASN A 287 5.59 14.61 -17.92
CA ASN A 287 5.19 14.59 -19.33
C ASN A 287 3.71 14.21 -19.50
N LYS A 288 3.21 13.27 -18.70
CA LYS A 288 1.79 12.88 -18.70
C LYS A 288 0.89 13.99 -18.13
N ASN A 289 1.39 14.75 -17.17
CA ASN A 289 0.65 15.77 -16.44
C ASN A 289 1.28 17.15 -16.68
N VAL A 290 1.11 17.69 -17.89
CA VAL A 290 1.70 18.96 -18.30
C VAL A 290 1.41 20.07 -17.28
N GLY A 291 2.45 20.74 -16.81
CA GLY A 291 2.37 21.78 -15.78
C GLY A 291 2.49 21.29 -14.33
N ASN A 292 2.46 19.98 -14.08
CA ASN A 292 2.65 19.43 -12.75
C ASN A 292 4.11 19.03 -12.53
N LYS A 293 4.77 19.66 -11.56
CA LYS A 293 6.11 19.29 -11.12
C LYS A 293 6.04 18.74 -9.69
N ILE A 294 6.87 17.76 -9.39
CA ILE A 294 7.04 17.29 -8.02
C ILE A 294 7.81 18.35 -7.27
N GLU A 295 7.22 18.88 -6.20
CA GLU A 295 7.75 19.99 -5.42
C GLU A 295 8.55 19.52 -4.21
N ARG A 296 8.21 18.33 -3.69
CA ARG A 296 8.83 17.75 -2.50
C ARG A 296 8.84 16.23 -2.59
N ILE A 297 9.86 15.62 -2.04
CA ILE A 297 10.02 14.18 -1.89
C ILE A 297 10.10 13.86 -0.40
N LEU A 298 9.29 12.89 0.05
CA LEU A 298 9.35 12.32 1.39
C LEU A 298 9.80 10.87 1.29
N ILE A 299 10.96 10.57 1.87
CA ILE A 299 11.51 9.21 1.90
C ILE A 299 11.25 8.54 3.24
N TYR A 300 10.93 7.25 3.20
CA TYR A 300 10.72 6.38 4.35
C TYR A 300 11.09 4.93 4.00
N GLY A 301 10.96 4.00 4.96
CA GLY A 301 11.39 2.61 4.77
C GLY A 301 12.85 2.38 5.15
N GLY A 302 13.28 1.11 5.11
CA GLY A 302 14.57 0.69 5.68
C GLY A 302 15.81 1.35 5.08
N ILE A 303 15.81 1.59 3.78
CA ILE A 303 16.93 2.22 3.06
C ILE A 303 16.99 3.73 3.29
N SER A 304 15.90 4.37 3.70
CA SER A 304 15.89 5.82 3.97
C SER A 304 16.88 6.25 5.08
N ASN A 305 17.36 5.30 5.87
CA ASN A 305 18.37 5.50 6.92
C ASN A 305 19.82 5.41 6.43
N VAL A 306 20.05 5.18 5.14
CA VAL A 306 21.41 5.20 4.59
C VAL A 306 21.98 6.60 4.69
N LYS A 307 23.18 6.69 5.27
CA LYS A 307 23.87 7.97 5.45
C LYS A 307 24.04 8.68 4.10
N ASP A 308 23.87 9.98 4.10
CA ASP A 308 24.03 10.90 2.96
C ASP A 308 23.06 10.63 1.77
N LEU A 309 22.08 9.70 1.94
CA LEU A 309 21.11 9.37 0.88
C LEU A 309 20.20 10.56 0.55
N LYS A 310 19.69 11.22 1.57
CA LYS A 310 18.81 12.39 1.42
C LYS A 310 19.48 13.47 0.58
N GLU A 311 20.67 13.90 1.00
CA GLU A 311 21.46 14.93 0.35
C GLU A 311 21.84 14.54 -1.09
N TYR A 312 22.16 13.27 -1.30
CA TYR A 312 22.46 12.75 -2.63
C TYR A 312 21.25 12.84 -3.56
N LEU A 313 20.08 12.37 -3.13
CA LEU A 313 18.84 12.44 -3.91
C LEU A 313 18.45 13.89 -4.20
N GLU A 314 18.54 14.78 -3.22
CA GLU A 314 18.23 16.19 -3.35
C GLU A 314 19.11 16.88 -4.41
N ASN A 315 20.41 16.62 -4.39
CA ASN A 315 21.36 17.14 -5.37
C ASN A 315 21.14 16.60 -6.79
N GLN A 316 20.85 15.31 -6.94
CA GLN A 316 20.68 14.70 -8.25
C GLN A 316 19.32 15.03 -8.89
N LEU A 317 18.25 15.03 -8.09
CA LEU A 317 16.90 15.27 -8.58
C LEU A 317 16.53 16.76 -8.64
N ASN A 318 17.30 17.61 -7.99
CA ASN A 318 17.02 19.04 -7.81
C ASN A 318 15.61 19.32 -7.26
N ILE A 319 15.21 18.51 -6.28
CA ILE A 319 13.92 18.56 -5.58
C ILE A 319 14.21 18.44 -4.10
N ASN A 320 13.53 19.21 -3.26
CA ASN A 320 13.65 19.09 -1.81
C ASN A 320 13.29 17.67 -1.34
N VAL A 321 14.20 17.02 -0.62
CA VAL A 321 14.04 15.67 -0.08
C VAL A 321 14.03 15.71 1.44
N GLU A 322 13.03 15.12 2.05
CA GLU A 322 12.90 15.01 3.50
C GLU A 322 12.72 13.55 3.91
N LYS A 323 13.38 13.13 4.98
CA LYS A 323 13.08 11.84 5.61
C LYS A 323 11.94 12.03 6.59
N ILE A 324 10.94 11.15 6.54
CA ILE A 324 9.86 11.16 7.51
C ILE A 324 10.41 10.72 8.86
N SER A 325 10.35 11.62 9.83
CA SER A 325 10.81 11.39 11.21
C SER A 325 9.70 11.55 12.25
N ASP A 326 8.54 12.03 11.83
CA ASP A 326 7.37 12.23 12.68
C ASP A 326 6.06 12.11 11.90
N ILE A 327 4.96 11.85 12.60
CA ILE A 327 3.60 11.82 12.05
C ILE A 327 2.63 12.50 13.00
N ASN A 328 1.78 13.37 12.46
CA ASN A 328 0.79 14.12 13.21
C ASN A 328 -0.49 13.31 13.48
N ASN A 329 -1.26 13.70 14.50
CA ASN A 329 -2.58 13.17 14.83
C ASN A 329 -2.61 11.66 15.17
N VAL A 330 -1.49 11.10 15.65
CA VAL A 330 -1.38 9.70 16.05
C VAL A 330 -0.97 9.63 17.51
N GLU A 331 -1.70 8.86 18.30
CA GLU A 331 -1.42 8.61 19.72
C GLU A 331 -0.71 7.27 19.87
N PHE A 332 0.47 7.25 20.49
CA PHE A 332 1.24 6.05 20.79
C PHE A 332 1.19 5.78 22.28
N ILE A 333 0.56 4.67 22.70
CA ILE A 333 0.31 4.40 24.12
C ILE A 333 1.25 3.37 24.73
N GLY A 334 1.63 2.33 24.00
CA GLY A 334 2.54 1.29 24.48
C GLY A 334 4.01 1.74 24.56
N LYS A 335 4.83 1.05 25.33
CA LYS A 335 6.27 1.35 25.46
C LYS A 335 6.98 1.19 24.11
N ARG A 336 6.78 0.06 23.42
CA ARG A 336 7.39 -0.22 22.11
C ARG A 336 6.91 0.77 21.04
N SER A 337 5.62 1.09 21.03
CA SER A 337 5.07 2.03 20.05
C SER A 337 5.61 3.46 20.27
N LYS A 338 5.81 3.90 21.51
CA LYS A 338 6.46 5.18 21.81
C LYS A 338 7.93 5.22 21.42
N ASP A 339 8.64 4.12 21.55
CA ASP A 339 10.04 4.01 21.08
C ASP A 339 10.11 4.09 19.55
N VAL A 340 9.22 3.39 18.85
CA VAL A 340 9.09 3.46 17.39
C VAL A 340 8.81 4.89 16.93
N MET A 341 7.86 5.58 17.58
CA MET A 341 7.58 6.98 17.25
C MET A 341 8.83 7.86 17.31
N LYS A 342 9.65 7.69 18.34
CA LYS A 342 10.85 8.51 18.55
C LYS A 342 12.00 8.18 17.61
N ASN A 343 12.19 6.91 17.27
CA ASN A 343 13.45 6.42 16.72
C ASN A 343 13.33 5.73 15.37
N LYS A 344 12.12 5.23 14.97
CA LYS A 344 11.97 4.31 13.84
C LYS A 344 10.64 4.47 13.09
N ILE A 345 9.97 5.60 13.20
CA ILE A 345 8.64 5.81 12.64
C ILE A 345 8.59 5.56 11.13
N GLU A 346 9.67 5.92 10.43
CA GLU A 346 9.80 5.74 8.99
C GLU A 346 9.70 4.28 8.53
N LEU A 347 9.94 3.33 9.44
CA LEU A 347 9.85 1.89 9.13
C LEU A 347 8.42 1.35 9.21
N TYR A 348 7.50 2.07 9.86
CA TYR A 348 6.19 1.55 10.22
C TYR A 348 5.01 2.22 9.52
N LEU A 349 5.26 3.20 8.64
CA LEU A 349 4.18 4.00 8.03
C LEU A 349 3.12 3.17 7.32
N ASN A 350 3.52 2.13 6.58
CA ASN A 350 2.58 1.26 5.88
C ASN A 350 1.71 0.47 6.88
N ALA A 351 2.31 -0.13 7.90
CA ALA A 351 1.59 -0.87 8.93
C ALA A 351 0.66 0.05 9.73
N ILE A 352 1.11 1.26 10.09
CA ILE A 352 0.30 2.26 10.80
C ILE A 352 -0.86 2.73 9.90
N GLY A 353 -0.61 3.05 8.64
CA GLY A 353 -1.65 3.44 7.69
C GLY A 353 -2.70 2.34 7.47
N ALA A 354 -2.29 1.08 7.54
CA ALA A 354 -3.20 -0.06 7.46
C ALA A 354 -4.15 -0.20 8.66
N VAL A 355 -3.87 0.43 9.81
CA VAL A 355 -4.79 0.48 10.96
C VAL A 355 -6.04 1.32 10.65
N ILE A 356 -5.92 2.32 9.76
CA ILE A 356 -7.03 3.21 9.40
C ILE A 356 -8.06 2.44 8.58
N ARG A 357 -9.28 2.34 9.08
CA ARG A 357 -10.43 1.68 8.44
C ARG A 357 -11.67 2.57 8.51
N TYR A 358 -12.41 2.65 7.39
CA TYR A 358 -13.60 3.50 7.24
C TYR A 358 -14.86 2.67 7.07
#